data_93086c4dfa381b51a2a8779a1bb49259
#
_entry.id   93086c4dfa381b51a2a8779a1bb49259
#
_cell.length_a   1.000
_cell.length_b   1.000
_cell.length_c   1.000
_cell.angle_alpha   90.00
_cell.angle_beta   90.00
_cell.angle_gamma   90.00
#
_symmetry.space_group_name_H-M   'P 1'
#
loop_
_entity.id
_entity.type
_entity.pdbx_description
1 polymer ?
#
loop_
_entity_poly.entity_id
_entity_poly.type
_entity_poly.pdbx_seq_one_letter_code
_entity_poly.pdbx_strand_id
1 'polypeptide(L)' 'MKNPLAERALQQAIELRWTLRDIAAKRWILCPINPSHLQELMTMGLVEMRDEHPVLTNSGVDIIS' A
#
# COMPACT_ATOMS: atom_id res chain seq x y z
N MET A 1 -3.55 7.32 16.56
CA MET A 1 -4.44 6.81 15.49
C MET A 1 -4.13 5.35 15.23
N LYS A 2 -5.17 4.55 15.05
CA LYS A 2 -5.00 3.12 14.86
C LYS A 2 -4.50 2.82 13.44
N ASN A 3 -3.40 2.06 13.36
CA ASN A 3 -2.85 1.64 12.09
C ASN A 3 -3.67 0.46 11.55
N PRO A 4 -4.34 0.58 10.39
CA PRO A 4 -5.15 -0.53 9.86
C PRO A 4 -4.34 -1.79 9.60
N LEU A 5 -3.03 -1.69 9.35
CA LEU A 5 -2.19 -2.87 9.18
C LEU A 5 -1.99 -3.64 10.47
N ALA A 6 -2.14 -3.00 11.62
CA ALA A 6 -1.96 -3.67 12.91
C ALA A 6 -3.03 -4.73 13.17
N GLU A 7 -4.15 -4.68 12.45
CA GLU A 7 -5.23 -5.65 12.58
C GLU A 7 -5.03 -6.87 11.70
N ARG A 8 -3.99 -6.89 10.88
CA ARG A 8 -3.68 -8.01 10.00
C ARG A 8 -2.69 -8.95 10.65
N ALA A 9 -2.59 -10.18 10.12
CA ALA A 9 -1.52 -11.08 10.53
C ALA A 9 -0.18 -10.40 10.26
N LEU A 10 0.80 -10.65 11.13
CA LEU A 10 2.10 -9.98 11.05
C LEU A 10 2.74 -10.08 9.66
N GLN A 11 2.74 -11.27 9.08
CA GLN A 11 3.33 -11.47 7.77
C GLN A 11 2.61 -10.66 6.69
N GLN A 12 1.27 -10.66 6.73
CA GLN A 12 0.47 -9.91 5.78
C GLN A 12 0.70 -8.41 5.94
N ALA A 13 0.80 -7.94 7.17
CA ALA A 13 1.07 -6.53 7.44
C ALA A 13 2.43 -6.10 6.87
N ILE A 14 3.44 -6.94 7.01
CA ILE A 14 4.77 -6.68 6.47
C ILE A 14 4.73 -6.60 4.94
N GLU A 15 4.06 -7.56 4.30
CA GLU A 15 3.95 -7.58 2.84
C GLU A 15 3.21 -6.36 2.31
N LEU A 16 2.12 -5.97 2.96
CA LEU A 16 1.35 -4.79 2.56
C LEU A 16 2.17 -3.51 2.73
N ARG A 17 2.94 -3.44 3.81
CA ARG A 17 3.80 -2.27 4.06
C ARG A 17 4.89 -2.15 3.00
N TRP A 18 5.47 -3.27 2.58
CA TRP A 18 6.46 -3.26 1.51
C TRP A 18 5.83 -2.83 0.19
N THR A 19 4.60 -3.27 -0.08
CA THR A 19 3.87 -2.85 -1.26
C THR A 19 3.66 -1.32 -1.25
N LEU A 20 3.32 -0.76 -0.09
CA LEU A 20 3.19 0.70 0.05
C LEU A 20 4.51 1.41 -0.29
N ARG A 21 5.63 0.89 0.19
CA ARG A 21 6.93 1.47 -0.10
C ARG A 21 7.27 1.38 -1.58
N ASP A 22 6.92 0.26 -2.22
CA ASP A 22 7.15 0.09 -3.65
C ASP A 22 6.33 1.10 -4.45
N ILE A 23 5.09 1.35 -4.05
CA ILE A 23 4.24 2.35 -4.69
C ILE A 23 4.83 3.74 -4.51
N ALA A 24 5.28 4.07 -3.31
CA ALA A 24 5.89 5.36 -3.02
C ALA A 24 7.15 5.59 -3.84
N ALA A 25 7.93 4.53 -4.07
CA ALA A 25 9.16 4.60 -4.84
C ALA A 25 8.95 4.41 -6.35
N LYS A 26 7.69 4.24 -6.78
CA LYS A 26 7.32 4.02 -8.18
C LYS A 26 7.98 2.77 -8.79
N ARG A 27 8.13 1.73 -7.97
CA ARG A 27 8.80 0.51 -8.42
C ARG A 27 7.92 -0.41 -9.25
N TRP A 28 6.61 -0.09 -9.39
CA TRP A 28 5.70 -0.91 -10.20
C TRP A 28 6.12 -0.95 -11.67
N ILE A 29 6.97 -0.02 -12.10
CA ILE A 29 7.48 0.00 -13.47
C ILE A 29 8.38 -1.20 -13.72
N LEU A 30 9.16 -1.61 -12.72
CA LEU A 30 10.10 -2.73 -12.82
C LEU A 30 9.52 -4.02 -12.24
N CYS A 31 8.73 -3.92 -11.18
CA CYS A 31 8.18 -5.07 -10.47
C CYS A 31 6.67 -4.92 -10.38
N PRO A 32 5.89 -5.76 -11.09
CA PRO A 32 4.44 -5.68 -11.01
C PRO A 32 3.95 -5.85 -9.57
N ILE A 33 3.00 -5.01 -9.18
CA ILE A 33 2.41 -5.10 -7.87
C ILE A 33 1.38 -6.22 -7.86
N ASN A 34 1.36 -7.01 -6.77
CA ASN A 34 0.37 -8.05 -6.60
C ASN A 34 -1.03 -7.40 -6.55
N PRO A 35 -1.94 -7.78 -7.47
CA PRO A 35 -3.27 -7.16 -7.52
C PRO A 35 -4.07 -7.33 -6.23
N SER A 36 -3.89 -8.46 -5.53
CA SER A 36 -4.58 -8.70 -4.27
C SER A 36 -4.12 -7.72 -3.19
N HIS A 37 -2.82 -7.47 -3.11
CA HIS A 37 -2.28 -6.51 -2.16
C HIS A 37 -2.74 -5.09 -2.49
N LEU A 38 -2.71 -4.74 -3.77
CA LEU A 38 -3.16 -3.42 -4.21
C LEU A 38 -4.64 -3.21 -3.85
N GLN A 39 -5.48 -4.21 -4.10
CA GLN A 39 -6.89 -4.11 -3.79
C GLN A 39 -7.13 -3.93 -2.29
N GLU A 40 -6.41 -4.69 -1.46
CA GLU A 40 -6.52 -4.55 -0.01
C GLU A 40 -6.13 -3.16 0.46
N LEU A 41 -5.03 -2.62 -0.08
CA LEU A 41 -4.59 -1.28 0.30
C LEU A 41 -5.60 -0.22 -0.12
N MET A 42 -6.22 -0.37 -1.28
CA MET A 42 -7.28 0.52 -1.72
C MET A 42 -8.49 0.43 -0.81
N THR A 43 -8.87 -0.77 -0.40
CA THR A 43 -9.99 -0.98 0.52
C THR A 43 -9.72 -0.34 1.88
N MET A 44 -8.48 -0.36 2.33
CA MET A 44 -8.08 0.27 3.59
C MET A 44 -7.92 1.79 3.48
N GLY A 45 -8.04 2.35 2.28
CA GLY A 45 -7.89 3.79 2.09
C GLY A 45 -6.45 4.27 2.13
N LEU A 46 -5.48 3.38 1.91
CA LEU A 46 -4.06 3.72 1.95
C LEU A 46 -3.49 4.03 0.57
N VAL A 47 -4.16 3.59 -0.48
CA VAL A 47 -3.76 3.77 -1.87
C VAL A 47 -4.96 4.17 -2.68
N GLU A 48 -4.76 5.04 -3.66
CA GLU A 48 -5.79 5.40 -4.64
C GLU A 48 -5.21 5.33 -6.04
N MET A 49 -6.07 5.24 -7.04
CA MET A 49 -5.64 5.23 -8.43
C MET A 49 -5.76 6.63 -9.01
N ARG A 50 -4.70 7.12 -9.63
CA ARG A 50 -4.66 8.40 -10.34
C ARG A 50 -3.99 8.20 -11.69
N ASP A 51 -4.65 8.61 -12.75
CA ASP A 51 -4.11 8.50 -14.11
C ASP A 51 -3.62 7.08 -14.39
N GLU A 52 -4.39 6.09 -13.91
CA GLU A 52 -4.10 4.67 -14.08
C GLU A 52 -2.87 4.20 -13.31
N HIS A 53 -2.39 4.99 -12.37
CA HIS A 53 -1.25 4.62 -11.52
C HIS A 53 -1.65 4.61 -10.05
N PRO A 54 -1.14 3.68 -9.25
CA PRO A 54 -1.38 3.69 -7.81
C PRO A 54 -0.56 4.78 -7.14
N VAL A 55 -1.19 5.52 -6.22
CA VAL A 55 -0.50 6.53 -5.42
C VAL A 55 -0.94 6.38 -3.97
N LEU A 56 -0.07 6.74 -3.04
CA LEU A 56 -0.41 6.69 -1.62
C LEU A 56 -1.34 7.84 -1.25
N THR A 57 -2.30 7.53 -0.40
CA THR A 57 -3.09 8.57 0.26
C THR A 57 -2.28 9.14 1.42
N ASN A 58 -2.77 10.20 2.05
CA ASN A 58 -2.11 10.74 3.24
C ASN A 58 -1.97 9.68 4.33
N SER A 59 -2.99 8.85 4.49
CA SER A 59 -2.93 7.74 5.46
C SER A 59 -1.86 6.73 5.10
N GLY A 60 -1.71 6.42 3.80
CA GLY A 60 -0.65 5.51 3.36
C GLY A 60 0.74 6.07 3.63
N VAL A 61 0.94 7.35 3.39
CA VAL A 61 2.22 8.00 3.68
C VAL A 61 2.54 7.95 5.17
N ASP A 62 1.54 8.19 6.01
CA ASP A 62 1.74 8.16 7.47
C ASP A 62 2.22 6.80 7.95
N ILE A 63 1.77 5.72 7.34
CA ILE A 63 2.13 4.37 7.76
C ILE A 63 3.60 4.07 7.48
N ILE A 64 4.14 4.57 6.38
CA ILE A 64 5.52 4.27 5.98
C ILE A 64 6.52 5.36 6.40
N SER A 65 6.03 6.42 6.99
CA SER A 65 6.89 7.52 7.45
C SER A 65 7.71 7.16 8.68
#